data_40dfaa17ffb8f70d2795038dd7afe763
#
_entry.id   40dfaa17ffb8f70d2795038dd7afe763
#
_cell.length_a   1.000
_cell.length_b   1.000
_cell.length_c   1.000
_cell.angle_alpha   90.00
_cell.angle_beta   90.00
_cell.angle_gamma   90.00
#
_symmetry.space_group_name_H-M   'P 1'
#
loop_
_entity.id
_entity.type
_entity.pdbx_description
1 polymer ?
#
loop_
_entity_poly.entity_id
_entity_poly.type
_entity_poly.pdbx_seq_one_letter_code
_entity_poly.pdbx_strand_id
1 'polypeptide(L)'
;VLTPVLTYYLLRDYDRIIVRIRALVPRSRETAVVEFSREYDRLLSSYLRGQLSVALILGVLTGVLLFVVRFPYAFLLGALVGVLALIPFLGLVLSLIPAVIIALVSGNVVTSLIKVAAVFGSTQILEGSFISPKIVGESVGLHPVWVVLALSVGGFFFGFVGLLVGVPAAVGVKLL
;
A
#
# COMPACT_ATOMS: atom_id res chain seq x y z
N VAL A 1 22.88 2.50 -5.92
CA VAL A 1 23.71 1.31 -6.08
C VAL A 1 23.88 0.53 -4.77
N LEU A 2 23.98 1.19 -3.61
CA LEU A 2 24.16 0.51 -2.31
C LEU A 2 22.90 -0.23 -1.82
N THR A 3 21.69 0.28 -2.12
CA THR A 3 20.42 -0.30 -1.63
C THR A 3 20.22 -1.78 -2.00
N PRO A 4 20.32 -2.20 -3.27
CA PRO A 4 20.13 -3.60 -3.62
C PRO A 4 21.21 -4.52 -3.01
N VAL A 5 22.43 -4.03 -2.87
CA VAL A 5 23.52 -4.77 -2.24
C VAL A 5 23.25 -4.99 -0.75
N LEU A 6 22.88 -3.92 -0.04
CA LEU A 6 22.50 -4.00 1.38
C LEU A 6 21.29 -4.92 1.58
N THR A 7 20.26 -4.80 0.73
CA THR A 7 19.08 -5.67 0.79
C THR A 7 19.45 -7.13 0.62
N TYR A 8 20.32 -7.46 -0.35
CA TYR A 8 20.80 -8.81 -0.55
C TYR A 8 21.52 -9.38 0.68
N TYR A 9 22.45 -8.60 1.28
CA TYR A 9 23.19 -9.08 2.47
C TYR A 9 22.28 -9.18 3.70
N LEU A 10 21.35 -8.24 3.88
CA LEU A 10 20.37 -8.31 4.98
C LEU A 10 19.46 -9.54 4.86
N LEU A 11 19.00 -9.85 3.66
CA LEU A 11 18.19 -11.05 3.42
C LEU A 11 19.00 -12.34 3.59
N ARG A 12 20.23 -12.36 3.08
CA ARG A 12 21.12 -13.53 3.19
C ARG A 12 21.50 -13.86 4.63
N ASP A 13 21.81 -12.85 5.42
CA ASP A 13 22.29 -13.02 6.79
C ASP A 13 21.16 -12.80 7.84
N TYR A 14 19.89 -12.77 7.38
CA TYR A 14 18.72 -12.49 8.21
C TYR A 14 18.67 -13.35 9.47
N ASP A 15 18.79 -14.67 9.35
CA ASP A 15 18.74 -15.59 10.49
C ASP A 15 19.87 -15.33 11.50
N ARG A 16 21.07 -15.04 11.01
CA ARG A 16 22.23 -14.71 11.85
C ARG A 16 22.04 -13.39 12.58
N ILE A 17 21.45 -12.40 11.91
CA ILE A 17 21.16 -11.08 12.51
C ILE A 17 20.13 -11.25 13.63
N ILE A 18 19.05 -11.98 13.38
CA ILE A 18 18.00 -12.25 14.38
C ILE A 18 18.58 -12.95 15.62
N VAL A 19 19.38 -14.00 15.43
CA VAL A 19 20.02 -14.72 16.55
C VAL A 19 20.93 -13.79 17.36
N ARG A 20 21.71 -12.92 16.72
CA ARG A 20 22.56 -11.93 17.40
C ARG A 20 21.76 -10.89 18.17
N ILE A 21 20.70 -10.33 17.55
CA ILE A 21 19.81 -9.37 18.21
C ILE A 21 19.18 -10.02 19.43
N ARG A 22 18.69 -11.26 19.31
CA ARG A 22 18.10 -12.01 20.42
C ARG A 22 19.10 -12.24 21.56
N ALA A 23 20.36 -12.48 21.25
CA ALA A 23 21.41 -12.64 22.27
C ALA A 23 21.73 -11.35 23.04
N LEU A 24 21.39 -10.17 22.52
CA LEU A 24 21.54 -8.87 23.18
C LEU A 24 20.39 -8.56 24.14
N VAL A 25 19.27 -9.28 24.03
CA VAL A 25 18.09 -9.08 24.89
C VAL A 25 18.34 -9.71 26.27
N PRO A 26 18.17 -8.94 27.37
CA PRO A 26 18.26 -9.50 28.72
C PRO A 26 17.26 -10.64 28.90
N ARG A 27 17.67 -11.73 29.52
CA ARG A 27 16.84 -12.93 29.77
C ARG A 27 15.50 -12.61 30.43
N SER A 28 15.46 -11.59 31.28
CA SER A 28 14.24 -11.13 31.97
C SER A 28 13.19 -10.56 31.02
N ARG A 29 13.56 -10.10 29.81
CA ARG A 29 12.66 -9.51 28.81
C ARG A 29 12.58 -10.32 27.52
N GLU A 30 13.29 -11.43 27.43
CA GLU A 30 13.37 -12.25 26.23
C GLU A 30 11.98 -12.70 25.76
N THR A 31 11.14 -13.18 26.68
CA THR A 31 9.79 -13.66 26.35
C THR A 31 8.93 -12.53 25.76
N ALA A 32 8.93 -11.35 26.39
CA ALA A 32 8.15 -10.20 25.93
C ALA A 32 8.61 -9.71 24.54
N VAL A 33 9.92 -9.67 24.29
CA VAL A 33 10.48 -9.25 23.00
C VAL A 33 10.16 -10.28 21.91
N VAL A 34 10.21 -11.57 22.22
CA VAL A 34 9.85 -12.63 21.25
C VAL A 34 8.36 -12.60 20.93
N GLU A 35 7.49 -12.42 21.94
CA GLU A 35 6.04 -12.27 21.72
C GLU A 35 5.71 -11.05 20.87
N PHE A 36 6.29 -9.89 21.22
CA PHE A 36 6.16 -8.66 20.42
C PHE A 36 6.59 -8.89 18.98
N SER A 37 7.77 -9.49 18.76
CA SER A 37 8.30 -9.71 17.41
C SER A 37 7.43 -10.65 16.59
N ARG A 38 6.88 -11.70 17.19
CA ARG A 38 5.95 -12.62 16.52
C ARG A 38 4.64 -11.96 16.14
N GLU A 39 4.06 -11.20 17.06
CA GLU A 39 2.79 -10.50 16.79
C GLU A 39 2.98 -9.40 15.75
N TYR A 40 4.10 -8.66 15.82
CA TYR A 40 4.47 -7.67 14.80
C TYR A 40 4.62 -8.31 13.41
N ASP A 41 5.37 -9.40 13.31
CA ASP A 41 5.57 -10.14 12.04
C ASP A 41 4.25 -10.65 11.48
N ARG A 42 3.38 -11.20 12.33
CA ARG A 42 2.05 -11.67 11.96
C ARG A 42 1.19 -10.56 11.38
N LEU A 43 1.08 -9.43 12.09
CA LEU A 43 0.27 -8.29 11.67
C LEU A 43 0.83 -7.65 10.40
N LEU A 44 2.15 -7.46 10.32
CA LEU A 44 2.82 -6.89 9.15
C LEU A 44 2.66 -7.79 7.93
N SER A 45 2.86 -9.10 8.08
CA SER A 45 2.69 -10.06 6.99
C SER A 45 1.24 -10.11 6.49
N SER A 46 0.27 -10.04 7.40
CA SER A 46 -1.15 -10.00 7.04
C SER A 46 -1.50 -8.72 6.30
N TYR A 47 -1.02 -7.57 6.80
CA TYR A 47 -1.19 -6.27 6.15
C TYR A 47 -0.60 -6.24 4.74
N LEU A 48 0.67 -6.66 4.58
CA LEU A 48 1.35 -6.63 3.29
C LEU A 48 0.67 -7.53 2.27
N ARG A 49 0.27 -8.75 2.66
CA ARG A 49 -0.50 -9.64 1.78
C ARG A 49 -1.85 -9.04 1.39
N GLY A 50 -2.56 -8.47 2.36
CA GLY A 50 -3.82 -7.78 2.10
C GLY A 50 -3.64 -6.62 1.13
N GLN A 51 -2.65 -5.75 1.37
CA GLN A 51 -2.38 -4.58 0.55
C GLN A 51 -1.95 -4.95 -0.88
N LEU A 52 -1.13 -5.99 -1.04
CA LEU A 52 -0.77 -6.51 -2.36
C LEU A 52 -1.98 -7.05 -3.11
N SER A 53 -2.89 -7.75 -2.42
CA SER A 53 -4.12 -8.25 -3.01
C SER A 53 -5.05 -7.12 -3.44
N VAL A 54 -5.24 -6.10 -2.60
CA VAL A 54 -6.01 -4.89 -2.94
C VAL A 54 -5.39 -4.19 -4.15
N ALA A 55 -4.08 -3.97 -4.14
CA ALA A 55 -3.36 -3.32 -5.23
C ALA A 55 -3.56 -4.05 -6.58
N LEU A 56 -3.45 -5.38 -6.57
CA LEU A 56 -3.67 -6.20 -7.76
C LEU A 56 -5.12 -6.11 -8.26
N ILE A 57 -6.08 -6.24 -7.35
CA ILE A 57 -7.51 -6.18 -7.68
C ILE A 57 -7.87 -4.81 -8.25
N LEU A 58 -7.44 -3.72 -7.60
CA LEU A 58 -7.71 -2.35 -8.07
C LEU A 58 -7.07 -2.08 -9.43
N GLY A 59 -5.83 -2.52 -9.62
CA GLY A 59 -5.13 -2.37 -10.89
C GLY A 59 -5.84 -3.08 -12.04
N VAL A 60 -6.21 -4.35 -11.83
CA VAL A 60 -6.94 -5.15 -12.84
C VAL A 60 -8.33 -4.58 -13.06
N LEU A 61 -9.08 -4.30 -12.01
CA LEU A 61 -10.43 -3.76 -12.09
C LEU A 61 -10.47 -2.44 -12.86
N THR A 62 -9.61 -1.47 -12.50
CA THR A 62 -9.55 -0.17 -13.17
C THR A 62 -9.12 -0.33 -14.63
N GLY A 63 -8.11 -1.17 -14.89
CA GLY A 63 -7.65 -1.43 -16.26
C GLY A 63 -8.74 -2.04 -17.14
N VAL A 64 -9.48 -3.02 -16.61
CA VAL A 64 -10.60 -3.65 -17.34
C VAL A 64 -11.75 -2.66 -17.55
N LEU A 65 -12.14 -1.89 -16.53
CA LEU A 65 -13.21 -0.90 -16.67
C LEU A 65 -12.85 0.18 -17.69
N LEU A 66 -11.62 0.71 -17.67
CA LEU A 66 -11.14 1.67 -18.67
C LEU A 66 -11.11 1.06 -20.08
N PHE A 67 -10.73 -0.21 -20.19
CA PHE A 67 -10.75 -0.92 -21.47
C PHE A 67 -12.17 -1.09 -22.02
N VAL A 68 -13.12 -1.46 -21.18
CA VAL A 68 -14.54 -1.62 -21.57
C VAL A 68 -15.14 -0.30 -22.08
N VAL A 69 -14.82 0.83 -21.44
CA VAL A 69 -15.28 2.15 -21.91
C VAL A 69 -14.42 2.69 -23.06
N ARG A 70 -13.49 1.89 -23.57
CA ARG A 70 -12.58 2.27 -24.68
C ARG A 70 -11.81 3.56 -24.37
N PHE A 71 -11.23 3.63 -23.17
CA PHE A 71 -10.37 4.74 -22.78
C PHE A 71 -8.91 4.45 -23.21
N PRO A 72 -8.17 5.44 -23.75
CA PRO A 72 -6.79 5.22 -24.17
C PRO A 72 -5.90 4.85 -22.97
N TYR A 73 -4.87 4.03 -23.25
CA TYR A 73 -3.91 3.57 -22.24
C TYR A 73 -4.51 2.86 -21.03
N ALA A 74 -5.68 2.20 -21.18
CA ALA A 74 -6.44 1.55 -20.12
C ALA A 74 -5.59 0.65 -19.21
N PHE A 75 -4.82 -0.26 -19.80
CA PHE A 75 -3.98 -1.19 -19.03
C PHE A 75 -2.79 -0.51 -18.35
N LEU A 76 -2.21 0.53 -18.97
CA LEU A 76 -1.15 1.31 -18.37
C LEU A 76 -1.65 2.07 -17.13
N LEU A 77 -2.83 2.71 -17.25
CA LEU A 77 -3.47 3.37 -16.12
C LEU A 77 -3.87 2.39 -15.02
N GLY A 78 -4.40 1.21 -15.39
CA GLY A 78 -4.69 0.16 -14.45
C GLY A 78 -3.45 -0.33 -13.70
N ALA A 79 -2.34 -0.57 -14.42
CA ALA A 79 -1.06 -0.93 -13.80
C ALA A 79 -0.55 0.16 -12.85
N LEU A 80 -0.68 1.44 -13.25
CA LEU A 80 -0.31 2.57 -12.43
C LEU A 80 -1.16 2.63 -11.13
N VAL A 81 -2.49 2.43 -11.25
CA VAL A 81 -3.37 2.31 -10.07
C VAL A 81 -2.88 1.19 -9.16
N GLY A 82 -2.59 0.00 -9.70
CA GLY A 82 -2.13 -1.14 -8.92
C GLY A 82 -0.81 -0.86 -8.18
N VAL A 83 0.17 -0.27 -8.87
CA VAL A 83 1.46 0.08 -8.23
C VAL A 83 1.29 1.14 -7.14
N LEU A 84 0.53 2.20 -7.42
CA LEU A 84 0.32 3.29 -6.47
C LEU A 84 -0.60 2.88 -5.31
N ALA A 85 -1.51 1.92 -5.51
CA ALA A 85 -2.37 1.37 -4.48
C ALA A 85 -1.62 0.59 -3.39
N LEU A 86 -0.32 0.35 -3.54
CA LEU A 86 0.53 -0.13 -2.43
C LEU A 86 0.53 0.86 -1.25
N ILE A 87 0.27 2.13 -1.51
CA ILE A 87 0.11 3.16 -0.48
C ILE A 87 -1.39 3.43 -0.32
N PRO A 88 -1.98 3.13 0.87
CA PRO A 88 -3.40 3.33 1.11
C PRO A 88 -3.84 4.77 0.79
N PHE A 89 -5.03 4.91 0.22
CA PHE A 89 -5.66 6.18 -0.19
C PHE A 89 -4.98 6.92 -1.34
N LEU A 90 -3.69 6.73 -1.61
CA LEU A 90 -2.96 7.49 -2.63
C LEU A 90 -3.07 6.89 -4.03
N GLY A 91 -3.30 5.58 -4.15
CA GLY A 91 -3.27 4.88 -5.42
C GLY A 91 -4.22 5.47 -6.47
N LEU A 92 -5.50 5.54 -6.15
CA LEU A 92 -6.51 6.08 -7.05
C LEU A 92 -6.34 7.59 -7.27
N VAL A 93 -6.05 8.36 -6.20
CA VAL A 93 -5.91 9.83 -6.29
C VAL A 93 -4.76 10.22 -7.21
N LEU A 94 -3.58 9.64 -7.02
CA LEU A 94 -2.41 9.95 -7.85
C LEU A 94 -2.58 9.47 -9.29
N SER A 95 -3.25 8.32 -9.51
CA SER A 95 -3.51 7.79 -10.85
C SER A 95 -4.58 8.57 -11.60
N LEU A 96 -5.43 9.28 -10.89
CA LEU A 96 -6.45 10.15 -11.50
C LEU A 96 -5.80 11.31 -12.28
N ILE A 97 -4.65 11.81 -11.84
CA ILE A 97 -3.95 12.92 -12.49
C ILE A 97 -3.62 12.59 -13.96
N PRO A 98 -2.86 11.54 -14.28
CA PRO A 98 -2.58 11.20 -15.68
C PRO A 98 -3.84 10.80 -16.45
N ALA A 99 -4.83 10.18 -15.83
CA ALA A 99 -6.10 9.86 -16.49
C ALA A 99 -6.86 11.11 -16.93
N VAL A 100 -6.91 12.14 -16.09
CA VAL A 100 -7.52 13.44 -16.42
C VAL A 100 -6.72 14.16 -17.51
N ILE A 101 -5.39 14.16 -17.44
CA ILE A 101 -4.54 14.76 -18.48
C ILE A 101 -4.83 14.10 -19.85
N ILE A 102 -4.88 12.77 -19.90
CA ILE A 102 -5.21 12.04 -21.14
C ILE A 102 -6.62 12.40 -21.62
N ALA A 103 -7.59 12.53 -20.71
CA ALA A 103 -8.96 12.94 -21.07
C ALA A 103 -9.01 14.34 -21.68
N LEU A 104 -8.23 15.28 -21.15
CA LEU A 104 -8.19 16.68 -21.63
C LEU A 104 -7.55 16.81 -23.02
N VAL A 105 -6.58 15.96 -23.37
CA VAL A 105 -5.96 15.99 -24.71
C VAL A 105 -6.65 15.05 -25.70
N SER A 106 -7.72 14.35 -25.30
CA SER A 106 -8.51 13.51 -26.20
C SER A 106 -9.42 14.32 -27.11
N GLY A 107 -9.75 13.77 -28.26
CA GLY A 107 -10.60 14.45 -29.25
C GLY A 107 -12.03 14.77 -28.77
N ASN A 108 -12.51 14.11 -27.71
CA ASN A 108 -13.80 14.37 -27.06
C ASN A 108 -13.63 14.47 -25.53
N VAL A 109 -13.23 15.65 -25.08
CA VAL A 109 -12.89 15.94 -23.70
C VAL A 109 -14.02 15.59 -22.73
N VAL A 110 -15.25 16.04 -23.00
CA VAL A 110 -16.40 15.83 -22.10
C VAL A 110 -16.68 14.34 -21.91
N THR A 111 -16.77 13.59 -23.01
CA THR A 111 -17.01 12.13 -22.91
C THR A 111 -15.87 11.41 -22.20
N SER A 112 -14.63 11.82 -22.43
CA SER A 112 -13.46 11.22 -21.78
C SER A 112 -13.42 11.51 -20.30
N LEU A 113 -13.75 12.72 -19.85
CA LEU A 113 -13.86 13.06 -18.43
C LEU A 113 -14.99 12.30 -17.74
N ILE A 114 -16.15 12.12 -18.40
CA ILE A 114 -17.25 11.30 -17.85
C ILE A 114 -16.80 9.85 -17.67
N LYS A 115 -16.08 9.27 -18.64
CA LYS A 115 -15.52 7.92 -18.53
C LYS A 115 -14.57 7.79 -17.36
N VAL A 116 -13.64 8.73 -17.19
CA VAL A 116 -12.70 8.76 -16.07
C VAL A 116 -13.45 8.86 -14.75
N ALA A 117 -14.39 9.81 -14.62
CA ALA A 117 -15.18 9.99 -13.42
C ALA A 117 -16.00 8.74 -13.06
N ALA A 118 -16.64 8.12 -14.03
CA ALA A 118 -17.43 6.91 -13.84
C ALA A 118 -16.56 5.72 -13.39
N VAL A 119 -15.42 5.48 -14.06
CA VAL A 119 -14.53 4.36 -13.74
C VAL A 119 -13.85 4.57 -12.39
N PHE A 120 -13.20 5.71 -12.18
CA PHE A 120 -12.49 5.97 -10.92
C PHE A 120 -13.48 6.09 -9.75
N GLY A 121 -14.65 6.71 -9.95
CA GLY A 121 -15.70 6.80 -8.93
C GLY A 121 -16.24 5.42 -8.55
N SER A 122 -16.56 4.55 -9.51
CA SER A 122 -17.02 3.19 -9.24
C SER A 122 -15.93 2.35 -8.56
N THR A 123 -14.68 2.46 -8.99
CA THR A 123 -13.56 1.77 -8.35
C THR A 123 -13.37 2.24 -6.90
N GLN A 124 -13.48 3.54 -6.62
CA GLN A 124 -13.37 4.09 -5.27
C GLN A 124 -14.48 3.59 -4.34
N ILE A 125 -15.73 3.54 -4.85
CA ILE A 125 -16.86 3.00 -4.09
C ILE A 125 -16.64 1.50 -3.78
N LEU A 126 -16.22 0.72 -4.76
CA LEU A 126 -15.93 -0.71 -4.58
C LEU A 126 -14.77 -0.94 -3.62
N GLU A 127 -13.70 -0.16 -3.72
CA GLU A 127 -12.57 -0.20 -2.78
C GLU A 127 -13.02 0.05 -1.35
N GLY A 128 -13.66 1.18 -1.11
CA GLY A 128 -14.04 1.62 0.25
C GLY A 128 -15.15 0.76 0.88
N SER A 129 -16.10 0.27 0.07
CA SER A 129 -17.26 -0.46 0.59
C SER A 129 -17.05 -1.97 0.69
N PHE A 130 -16.22 -2.56 -0.18
CA PHE A 130 -16.13 -4.02 -0.30
C PHE A 130 -14.69 -4.54 -0.25
N ILE A 131 -13.77 -3.97 -1.04
CA ILE A 131 -12.45 -4.56 -1.25
C ILE A 131 -11.60 -4.37 0.01
N SER A 132 -11.41 -3.13 0.45
CA SER A 132 -10.57 -2.83 1.62
C SER A 132 -11.13 -3.43 2.92
N PRO A 133 -12.44 -3.35 3.25
CA PRO A 133 -12.98 -3.99 4.46
C PRO A 133 -12.84 -5.51 4.47
N LYS A 134 -13.00 -6.18 3.31
CA LYS A 134 -12.90 -7.64 3.23
C LYS A 134 -11.46 -8.18 3.24
N ILE A 135 -10.52 -7.44 2.66
CA ILE A 135 -9.15 -7.94 2.41
C ILE A 135 -8.19 -7.43 3.47
N VAL A 136 -8.19 -6.13 3.75
CA VAL A 136 -7.32 -5.54 4.78
C VAL A 136 -8.00 -5.60 6.14
N GLY A 137 -9.31 -5.33 6.18
CA GLY A 137 -10.20 -5.47 7.31
C GLY A 137 -9.61 -5.11 8.66
N GLU A 138 -9.90 -5.92 9.67
CA GLU A 138 -9.38 -5.79 11.03
C GLU A 138 -7.93 -6.29 11.17
N SER A 139 -7.26 -6.62 10.06
CA SER A 139 -5.95 -7.31 10.06
C SER A 139 -4.89 -6.58 10.87
N VAL A 140 -4.98 -5.27 10.98
CA VAL A 140 -4.00 -4.44 11.72
C VAL A 140 -4.63 -3.85 12.99
N GLY A 141 -5.98 -3.82 13.06
CA GLY A 141 -6.72 -3.25 14.19
C GLY A 141 -6.35 -1.78 14.47
N LEU A 142 -5.89 -1.04 13.47
CA LEU A 142 -5.61 0.39 13.55
C LEU A 142 -6.84 1.17 13.08
N HIS A 143 -7.24 2.17 13.86
CA HIS A 143 -8.27 3.10 13.41
C HIS A 143 -7.75 3.88 12.19
N PRO A 144 -8.58 4.15 11.15
CA PRO A 144 -8.15 4.84 9.92
C PRO A 144 -7.39 6.15 10.15
N VAL A 145 -7.73 6.89 11.20
CA VAL A 145 -7.04 8.14 11.58
C VAL A 145 -5.56 7.92 11.85
N TRP A 146 -5.20 6.81 12.52
CA TRP A 146 -3.80 6.48 12.80
C TRP A 146 -3.03 6.11 11.53
N VAL A 147 -3.70 5.48 10.57
CA VAL A 147 -3.11 5.18 9.25
C VAL A 147 -2.80 6.46 8.50
N VAL A 148 -3.77 7.40 8.43
CA VAL A 148 -3.58 8.71 7.78
C VAL A 148 -2.48 9.50 8.47
N LEU A 149 -2.47 9.52 9.81
CA LEU A 149 -1.42 10.21 10.58
C LEU A 149 -0.03 9.61 10.30
N ALA A 150 0.08 8.28 10.32
CA ALA A 150 1.35 7.59 10.05
C ALA A 150 1.86 7.87 8.63
N LEU A 151 0.97 7.87 7.63
CA LEU A 151 1.30 8.24 6.26
C LEU A 151 1.72 9.70 6.16
N SER A 152 1.01 10.62 6.84
CA SER A 152 1.35 12.05 6.84
C SER A 152 2.72 12.33 7.46
N VAL A 153 2.96 11.75 8.64
CA VAL A 153 4.24 11.90 9.34
C VAL A 153 5.37 11.22 8.57
N GLY A 154 5.15 9.97 8.15
CA GLY A 154 6.14 9.23 7.36
C GLY A 154 6.47 9.96 6.05
N GLY A 155 5.44 10.40 5.33
CA GLY A 155 5.60 11.14 4.08
C GLY A 155 6.32 12.46 4.23
N PHE A 156 6.05 13.20 5.31
CA PHE A 156 6.70 14.48 5.61
C PHE A 156 8.21 14.30 5.89
N PHE A 157 8.58 13.33 6.73
CA PHE A 157 9.99 13.15 7.12
C PHE A 157 10.83 12.36 6.13
N PHE A 158 10.25 11.36 5.45
CA PHE A 158 10.97 10.39 4.62
C PHE A 158 10.45 10.30 3.18
N GLY A 159 9.53 11.20 2.78
CA GLY A 159 8.97 11.21 1.44
C GLY A 159 8.27 9.90 1.07
N PHE A 160 8.47 9.44 -0.17
CA PHE A 160 7.84 8.22 -0.69
C PHE A 160 8.14 6.97 0.14
N VAL A 161 9.37 6.82 0.62
CA VAL A 161 9.76 5.69 1.49
C VAL A 161 8.99 5.73 2.80
N GLY A 162 8.78 6.92 3.38
CA GLY A 162 8.00 7.11 4.58
C GLY A 162 6.52 6.76 4.41
N LEU A 163 5.95 6.98 3.24
CA LEU A 163 4.59 6.54 2.92
C LEU A 163 4.47 5.01 2.92
N LEU A 164 5.47 4.30 2.40
CA LEU A 164 5.48 2.83 2.40
C LEU A 164 5.68 2.23 3.80
N VAL A 165 6.56 2.85 4.60
CA VAL A 165 6.95 2.34 5.93
C VAL A 165 6.04 2.88 7.04
N GLY A 166 5.25 3.93 6.79
CA GLY A 166 4.42 4.59 7.79
C GLY A 166 3.44 3.67 8.50
N VAL A 167 2.70 2.86 7.74
CA VAL A 167 1.73 1.92 8.33
C VAL A 167 2.45 0.80 9.10
N PRO A 168 3.48 0.13 8.58
CA PRO A 168 4.31 -0.78 9.36
C PRO A 168 4.82 -0.18 10.68
N ALA A 169 5.33 1.04 10.64
CA ALA A 169 5.80 1.73 11.85
C ALA A 169 4.68 1.97 12.86
N ALA A 170 3.49 2.39 12.41
CA ALA A 170 2.32 2.58 13.28
C ALA A 170 1.86 1.27 13.94
N VAL A 171 1.95 0.15 13.24
CA VAL A 171 1.69 -1.18 13.82
C VAL A 171 2.65 -1.47 14.96
N GLY A 172 3.94 -1.19 14.75
CA GLY A 172 4.95 -1.35 15.80
C GLY A 172 4.68 -0.50 17.04
N VAL A 173 4.30 0.77 16.84
CA VAL A 173 3.94 1.69 17.95
C VAL A 173 2.69 1.21 18.70
N LYS A 174 1.71 0.64 18.00
CA LYS A 174 0.49 0.10 18.63
C LYS A 174 0.77 -1.07 19.58
N LEU A 175 1.78 -1.88 19.26
CA LEU A 175 2.12 -3.07 20.04
C LEU A 175 3.01 -2.78 21.26
N LEU A 176 3.59 -1.57 21.37
CA LEU A 176 4.37 -1.10 22.52
C LEU A 176 3.48 -0.66 23.66
#